data_ad96c15313db14eed68860007fc67792
#
_entry.id   ad96c15313db14eed68860007fc67792
#
_cell.length_a   1.000
_cell.length_b   1.000
_cell.length_c   1.000
_cell.angle_alpha   90.00
_cell.angle_beta   90.00
_cell.angle_gamma   90.00
#
_symmetry.space_group_name_H-M   'P 1'
#
loop_
_entity.id
_entity.type
_entity.pdbx_description
1 polymer ?
#
loop_
_entity_poly.entity_id
_entity_poly.type
_entity_poly.pdbx_seq_one_letter_code
_entity_poly.pdbx_strand_id
1 'polypeptide(L)'
;MSDDEVLRPVKSKQSSPETTSAGELSAAPTSPGKVGKRPAANSTAKPATKANLALIPQVAAEEVFCDAKLRKAAYYADENVLIFNMDVREAMTQLAKAGVIVNCMVTSPPFYGQRDYEAKGQIGLEEHPQQFIEQLVACFEAAKPVLADNGSLWVNLGDTYWSGKGEHKSGESKQSARRFGLRPQDRTGDGLLCKPKQLLLIPHRFAIAMQDKGWIVRNDNVWVKPNPIPDQVRDRCSMSHEYMFHLVKSRWYFFNKDAVGRKSETGSILPPPDTWEIPPARRSHKHKARFSEELVRIPILSTTPQNGVVLDPFGGSGTSLVFARKHGFRAIGIDIKKDFCQSMVEHIGELGGSASLTDKKIGGGVL
;
A
#
# COMPACT_ATOMS: atom_id res chain seq x y z
N MET A 1 -61.03 -21.44 12.55
CA MET A 1 -60.78 -22.55 11.63
C MET A 1 -59.29 -22.39 11.32
N SER A 2 -58.37 -22.77 12.20
CA SER A 2 -57.89 -24.17 12.53
C SER A 2 -57.45 -24.90 11.30
N ASP A 3 -56.13 -25.00 11.10
CA ASP A 3 -55.47 -26.29 10.86
C ASP A 3 -53.98 -26.19 11.12
N ASP A 4 -53.59 -26.93 12.16
CA ASP A 4 -52.25 -27.31 12.56
C ASP A 4 -51.70 -28.34 11.56
N GLU A 5 -50.47 -28.15 11.05
CA GLU A 5 -49.75 -29.24 10.40
C GLU A 5 -48.45 -29.57 11.13
N VAL A 6 -48.48 -30.74 11.75
CA VAL A 6 -47.56 -31.37 12.67
C VAL A 6 -46.31 -31.88 11.91
N LEU A 7 -45.15 -31.44 12.32
CA LEU A 7 -43.86 -32.00 11.92
C LEU A 7 -43.67 -33.44 12.46
N ARG A 8 -43.45 -34.40 11.56
CA ARG A 8 -43.02 -35.76 11.91
C ARG A 8 -41.50 -35.91 11.87
N PRO A 9 -40.87 -36.61 12.81
CA PRO A 9 -39.44 -36.83 12.84
C PRO A 9 -39.01 -37.98 11.90
N VAL A 10 -37.90 -37.76 11.17
CA VAL A 10 -37.23 -38.75 10.31
C VAL A 10 -36.39 -39.69 11.20
N LYS A 11 -36.63 -40.97 11.11
CA LYS A 11 -35.88 -42.04 11.81
C LYS A 11 -34.51 -42.23 11.13
N SER A 12 -33.45 -42.16 11.93
CA SER A 12 -32.09 -42.57 11.58
C SER A 12 -31.98 -44.11 11.62
N LYS A 13 -31.50 -44.71 10.54
CA LYS A 13 -31.03 -46.11 10.53
C LYS A 13 -29.56 -46.11 10.93
N GLN A 14 -29.28 -46.77 12.07
CA GLN A 14 -27.94 -47.22 12.45
C GLN A 14 -27.58 -48.46 11.66
N SER A 15 -26.40 -48.52 11.06
CA SER A 15 -25.74 -49.76 10.64
C SER A 15 -24.37 -49.82 11.31
N SER A 16 -24.14 -50.90 12.05
CA SER A 16 -22.94 -51.23 12.80
C SER A 16 -21.79 -51.67 11.89
N PRO A 17 -20.51 -51.49 12.28
CA PRO A 17 -19.39 -51.87 11.46
C PRO A 17 -18.95 -53.34 11.67
N GLU A 18 -18.59 -53.99 10.58
CA GLU A 18 -17.85 -55.27 10.59
C GLU A 18 -16.36 -55.04 10.84
N THR A 19 -15.84 -55.80 11.77
CA THR A 19 -14.41 -55.91 12.10
C THR A 19 -13.70 -56.79 11.07
N THR A 20 -12.64 -56.29 10.47
CA THR A 20 -11.63 -57.13 9.81
C THR A 20 -10.23 -56.77 10.30
N SER A 21 -9.49 -57.83 10.52
CA SER A 21 -8.25 -58.07 11.22
C SER A 21 -7.03 -57.22 10.81
N ALA A 22 -6.20 -57.05 11.83
CA ALA A 22 -4.85 -56.44 11.80
C ALA A 22 -3.89 -57.19 10.87
N GLY A 23 -3.17 -56.40 10.05
CA GLY A 23 -1.93 -56.76 9.40
C GLY A 23 -0.82 -55.87 9.91
N GLU A 24 0.10 -56.45 10.69
CA GLU A 24 1.31 -55.81 11.18
C GLU A 24 2.23 -55.47 10.00
N LEU A 25 2.60 -54.17 9.85
CA LEU A 25 3.72 -53.73 9.03
C LEU A 25 4.75 -53.06 9.93
N SER A 26 5.83 -53.82 10.10
CA SER A 26 7.09 -53.46 10.73
C SER A 26 7.64 -52.09 10.22
N ALA A 27 7.76 -51.14 11.12
CA ALA A 27 8.45 -49.87 10.87
C ALA A 27 9.94 -50.01 11.20
N ALA A 28 10.79 -49.85 10.21
CA ALA A 28 12.21 -49.61 10.43
C ALA A 28 12.46 -48.10 10.69
N PRO A 29 13.38 -47.75 11.60
CA PRO A 29 13.66 -46.33 11.89
C PRO A 29 14.58 -45.74 10.83
N THR A 30 14.10 -44.76 10.08
CA THR A 30 14.97 -43.91 9.24
C THR A 30 15.62 -42.83 10.10
N SER A 31 16.95 -42.89 10.19
CA SER A 31 17.79 -41.86 10.80
C SER A 31 17.65 -40.48 10.13
N PRO A 32 17.73 -39.36 10.87
CA PRO A 32 17.60 -38.03 10.29
C PRO A 32 18.83 -37.72 9.42
N GLY A 33 18.57 -37.49 8.14
CA GLY A 33 19.57 -37.02 7.18
C GLY A 33 20.19 -35.70 7.61
N LYS A 34 21.50 -35.61 7.59
CA LYS A 34 22.29 -34.40 7.86
C LYS A 34 21.84 -33.29 6.90
N VAL A 35 21.23 -32.26 7.45
CA VAL A 35 20.97 -30.99 6.74
C VAL A 35 22.34 -30.37 6.41
N GLY A 36 22.66 -30.31 5.12
CA GLY A 36 23.88 -29.70 4.62
C GLY A 36 23.93 -28.22 5.02
N LYS A 37 25.02 -27.83 5.68
CA LYS A 37 25.30 -26.41 5.99
C LYS A 37 25.39 -25.64 4.68
N ARG A 38 24.49 -24.65 4.48
CA ARG A 38 24.65 -23.63 3.43
C ARG A 38 25.97 -22.89 3.66
N PRO A 39 26.75 -22.59 2.60
CA PRO A 39 27.99 -21.82 2.75
C PRO A 39 27.63 -20.42 3.27
N ALA A 40 28.30 -20.01 4.34
CA ALA A 40 28.21 -18.67 4.87
C ALA A 40 28.72 -17.67 3.81
N ALA A 41 27.85 -16.76 3.35
CA ALA A 41 28.27 -15.63 2.56
C ALA A 41 29.14 -14.74 3.46
N ASN A 42 30.44 -14.69 3.19
CA ASN A 42 31.38 -13.79 3.83
C ASN A 42 31.10 -12.35 3.37
N SER A 43 30.17 -11.66 4.03
CA SER A 43 30.01 -10.22 3.93
C SER A 43 30.87 -9.58 5.01
N THR A 44 32.06 -9.10 4.66
CA THR A 44 32.98 -8.35 5.54
C THR A 44 32.57 -6.88 5.71
N ALA A 45 31.34 -6.51 5.47
CA ALA A 45 30.84 -5.19 5.78
C ALA A 45 30.57 -5.06 7.29
N LYS A 46 31.37 -4.26 8.01
CA LYS A 46 31.13 -3.91 9.40
C LYS A 46 29.73 -3.30 9.52
N PRO A 47 28.90 -3.72 10.53
CA PRO A 47 27.60 -3.14 10.74
C PRO A 47 27.75 -1.65 11.07
N ALA A 48 27.00 -0.79 10.35
CA ALA A 48 26.92 0.63 10.67
C ALA A 48 26.38 0.80 12.10
N THR A 49 27.11 1.53 12.94
CA THR A 49 26.70 1.84 14.31
C THR A 49 25.68 2.97 14.31
N LYS A 50 24.86 3.08 15.35
CA LYS A 50 23.85 4.15 15.55
C LYS A 50 24.41 5.58 15.29
N ALA A 51 25.69 5.80 15.53
CA ALA A 51 26.37 7.08 15.30
C ALA A 51 26.57 7.43 13.83
N ASN A 52 26.56 6.46 12.90
CA ASN A 52 26.81 6.71 11.48
C ASN A 52 25.53 7.04 10.67
N LEU A 53 24.35 6.95 11.28
CA LEU A 53 23.08 7.30 10.63
C LEU A 53 22.87 8.82 10.44
N ALA A 54 23.62 9.66 11.19
CA ALA A 54 23.55 11.11 11.09
C ALA A 54 24.48 11.71 10.01
N LEU A 55 25.32 10.90 9.32
CA LEU A 55 26.46 11.38 8.51
C LEU A 55 26.46 10.86 7.07
N ILE A 56 25.33 10.37 6.53
CA ILE A 56 25.23 10.19 5.06
C ILE A 56 25.00 11.59 4.50
N PRO A 57 25.91 12.11 3.62
CA PRO A 57 25.67 13.40 2.96
C PRO A 57 24.43 13.22 2.09
N GLN A 58 23.30 13.67 2.57
CA GLN A 58 22.14 13.89 1.71
C GLN A 58 22.54 15.01 0.78
N VAL A 59 22.46 14.78 -0.54
CA VAL A 59 22.42 15.88 -1.49
C VAL A 59 21.38 16.83 -0.92
N ALA A 60 21.78 18.09 -0.66
CA ALA A 60 20.90 19.01 0.05
C ALA A 60 19.57 19.02 -0.71
N ALA A 61 18.46 18.76 -0.03
CA ALA A 61 17.15 18.67 -0.67
C ALA A 61 16.87 19.92 -1.55
N GLU A 62 17.50 21.04 -1.24
CA GLU A 62 17.50 22.27 -2.02
C GLU A 62 18.05 22.12 -3.43
N GLU A 63 19.14 21.37 -3.60
CA GLU A 63 19.77 21.15 -4.90
C GLU A 63 18.87 20.36 -5.85
N VAL A 64 18.11 19.39 -5.33
CA VAL A 64 17.15 18.60 -6.11
C VAL A 64 16.08 19.48 -6.75
N PHE A 65 15.53 20.43 -6.00
CA PHE A 65 14.45 21.30 -6.46
C PHE A 65 14.95 22.48 -7.33
N CYS A 66 16.26 22.70 -7.35
CA CYS A 66 16.92 23.68 -8.23
C CYS A 66 17.48 23.03 -9.50
N ASP A 67 17.53 21.71 -9.64
CA ASP A 67 18.07 21.05 -10.83
C ASP A 67 17.30 21.42 -12.09
N ALA A 68 17.97 22.09 -13.03
CA ALA A 68 17.34 22.59 -14.24
C ALA A 68 16.78 21.51 -15.16
N LYS A 69 17.38 20.31 -15.16
CA LYS A 69 16.91 19.19 -16.00
C LYS A 69 15.63 18.58 -15.41
N LEU A 70 15.58 18.40 -14.09
CA LEU A 70 14.39 17.92 -13.39
C LEU A 70 13.23 18.91 -13.53
N ARG A 71 13.49 20.21 -13.32
CA ARG A 71 12.49 21.27 -13.50
C ARG A 71 11.93 21.32 -14.93
N LYS A 72 12.78 21.13 -15.92
CA LYS A 72 12.36 21.07 -17.33
C LYS A 72 11.54 19.83 -17.66
N ALA A 73 11.83 18.68 -17.03
CA ALA A 73 11.11 17.43 -17.24
C ALA A 73 9.80 17.36 -16.43
N ALA A 74 9.68 18.17 -15.38
CA ALA A 74 8.50 18.20 -14.52
C ALA A 74 7.29 18.80 -15.26
N TYR A 75 6.11 18.30 -14.95
CA TYR A 75 4.82 18.90 -15.30
C TYR A 75 4.60 20.22 -14.55
N TYR A 76 5.06 20.27 -13.28
CA TYR A 76 5.04 21.44 -12.42
C TYR A 76 6.27 21.44 -11.53
N ALA A 77 6.86 22.62 -11.28
CA ALA A 77 8.02 22.78 -10.43
C ALA A 77 8.01 24.14 -9.71
N ASP A 78 8.07 24.11 -8.39
CA ASP A 78 8.38 25.27 -7.56
C ASP A 78 9.60 25.00 -6.65
N GLU A 79 9.81 25.79 -5.62
CA GLU A 79 10.96 25.65 -4.69
C GLU A 79 10.85 24.41 -3.79
N ASN A 80 9.66 23.83 -3.68
CA ASN A 80 9.34 22.80 -2.69
C ASN A 80 8.58 21.61 -3.27
N VAL A 81 8.11 21.70 -4.52
CA VAL A 81 7.31 20.66 -5.15
C VAL A 81 7.77 20.42 -6.59
N LEU A 82 7.91 19.14 -6.93
CA LEU A 82 8.07 18.68 -8.30
C LEU A 82 6.93 17.69 -8.60
N ILE A 83 6.25 17.84 -9.73
CA ILE A 83 5.23 16.90 -10.21
C ILE A 83 5.62 16.43 -11.59
N PHE A 84 5.59 15.10 -11.80
CA PHE A 84 5.93 14.47 -13.08
C PHE A 84 4.71 13.75 -13.66
N ASN A 85 4.40 14.04 -14.94
CA ASN A 85 3.37 13.33 -15.68
C ASN A 85 4.02 12.28 -16.58
N MET A 86 4.31 11.11 -16.00
CA MET A 86 4.93 9.99 -16.70
C MET A 86 4.73 8.68 -15.95
N ASP A 87 5.15 7.57 -16.56
CA ASP A 87 5.19 6.27 -15.88
C ASP A 87 6.14 6.33 -14.68
N VAL A 88 5.73 5.72 -13.57
CA VAL A 88 6.51 5.74 -12.32
C VAL A 88 7.92 5.16 -12.49
N ARG A 89 8.10 4.11 -13.30
CA ARG A 89 9.40 3.45 -13.52
C ARG A 89 10.34 4.36 -14.30
N GLU A 90 9.80 5.11 -15.25
CA GLU A 90 10.54 6.12 -16.01
C GLU A 90 10.95 7.29 -15.10
N ALA A 91 10.02 7.82 -14.31
CA ALA A 91 10.28 8.88 -13.35
C ALA A 91 11.36 8.48 -12.34
N MET A 92 11.27 7.28 -11.74
CA MET A 92 12.28 6.77 -10.82
C MET A 92 13.65 6.65 -11.46
N THR A 93 13.71 6.23 -12.72
CA THR A 93 14.97 6.19 -13.47
C THR A 93 15.58 7.57 -13.67
N GLN A 94 14.76 8.58 -13.99
CA GLN A 94 15.23 9.97 -14.14
C GLN A 94 15.69 10.56 -12.81
N LEU A 95 14.91 10.35 -11.74
CA LEU A 95 15.26 10.81 -10.39
C LEU A 95 16.57 10.18 -9.88
N ALA A 96 16.74 8.87 -10.08
CA ALA A 96 17.97 8.16 -9.72
C ALA A 96 19.19 8.68 -10.47
N LYS A 97 19.07 8.93 -11.80
CA LYS A 97 20.14 9.51 -12.62
C LYS A 97 20.51 10.93 -12.18
N ALA A 98 19.57 11.68 -11.64
CA ALA A 98 19.80 13.01 -11.09
C ALA A 98 20.33 12.99 -9.64
N GLY A 99 20.53 11.79 -9.06
CA GLY A 99 21.02 11.65 -7.68
C GLY A 99 19.99 12.04 -6.60
N VAL A 100 18.70 12.07 -6.95
CA VAL A 100 17.63 12.41 -6.00
C VAL A 100 17.52 11.35 -4.94
N ILE A 101 17.53 11.80 -3.68
CA ILE A 101 17.30 10.94 -2.51
C ILE A 101 16.11 11.49 -1.72
N VAL A 102 15.11 10.64 -1.46
CA VAL A 102 13.94 10.97 -0.67
C VAL A 102 13.93 10.18 0.64
N ASN A 103 13.30 10.72 1.68
CA ASN A 103 13.30 10.13 3.02
C ASN A 103 12.08 9.23 3.25
N CYS A 104 10.92 9.65 2.74
CA CYS A 104 9.67 8.93 2.88
C CYS A 104 9.00 8.79 1.51
N MET A 105 8.66 7.58 1.15
CA MET A 105 7.71 7.30 0.06
C MET A 105 6.40 6.84 0.68
N VAL A 106 5.28 7.48 0.33
CA VAL A 106 3.96 7.09 0.80
C VAL A 106 2.97 7.16 -0.32
N THR A 107 2.22 6.07 -0.54
CA THR A 107 1.36 5.96 -1.72
C THR A 107 0.22 4.98 -1.56
N SER A 108 -0.82 5.18 -2.36
CA SER A 108 -1.89 4.23 -2.62
C SER A 108 -1.93 3.94 -4.13
N PRO A 109 -1.21 2.90 -4.59
CA PRO A 109 -1.18 2.56 -6.01
C PRO A 109 -2.55 2.11 -6.52
N PRO A 110 -2.76 1.95 -7.83
CA PRO A 110 -3.96 1.34 -8.37
C PRO A 110 -4.25 -0.01 -7.74
N PHE A 111 -5.50 -0.27 -7.34
CA PHE A 111 -5.93 -1.55 -6.81
C PHE A 111 -6.36 -2.49 -7.93
N TYR A 112 -6.05 -3.76 -7.79
CA TYR A 112 -6.34 -4.77 -8.81
C TYR A 112 -7.83 -4.81 -9.22
N GLY A 113 -8.10 -4.59 -10.48
CA GLY A 113 -9.41 -4.66 -11.11
C GLY A 113 -10.44 -3.65 -10.59
N GLN A 114 -10.02 -2.56 -9.91
CA GLN A 114 -10.98 -1.61 -9.36
C GLN A 114 -11.28 -0.42 -10.27
N ARG A 115 -10.29 0.04 -11.02
CA ARG A 115 -10.44 1.24 -11.86
C ARG A 115 -9.66 1.10 -13.16
N ASP A 116 -10.29 1.57 -14.22
CA ASP A 116 -9.62 1.92 -15.45
C ASP A 116 -9.38 3.44 -15.45
N TYR A 117 -8.12 3.82 -15.55
CA TYR A 117 -7.70 5.21 -15.62
C TYR A 117 -7.60 5.68 -17.08
N GLU A 118 -7.83 4.79 -18.05
CA GLU A 118 -7.75 5.07 -19.50
C GLU A 118 -6.36 5.61 -19.90
N ALA A 119 -5.31 5.17 -19.20
CA ALA A 119 -3.94 5.58 -19.42
C ALA A 119 -3.09 4.43 -19.97
N LYS A 120 -2.38 4.67 -21.07
CA LYS A 120 -1.49 3.65 -21.65
C LYS A 120 -0.37 3.33 -20.65
N GLY A 121 -0.19 2.04 -20.34
CA GLY A 121 0.82 1.57 -19.39
C GLY A 121 0.36 1.60 -17.93
N GLN A 122 -0.91 1.93 -17.65
CA GLN A 122 -1.45 1.80 -16.28
C GLN A 122 -1.32 0.37 -15.77
N ILE A 123 -1.18 0.24 -14.45
CA ILE A 123 -1.26 -1.03 -13.73
C ILE A 123 -2.62 -1.19 -13.06
N GLY A 124 -3.00 -2.44 -12.70
CA GLY A 124 -4.24 -2.77 -11.99
C GLY A 124 -5.30 -3.43 -12.87
N LEU A 125 -5.05 -3.64 -14.17
CA LEU A 125 -5.96 -4.33 -15.10
C LEU A 125 -5.34 -5.56 -15.76
N GLU A 126 -4.26 -6.07 -15.22
CA GLU A 126 -3.59 -7.29 -15.67
C GLU A 126 -4.58 -8.47 -15.65
N GLU A 127 -4.41 -9.42 -16.55
CA GLU A 127 -5.31 -10.58 -16.64
C GLU A 127 -5.26 -11.45 -15.41
N HIS A 128 -4.09 -11.58 -14.80
CA HIS A 128 -3.86 -12.42 -13.64
C HIS A 128 -3.30 -11.62 -12.45
N PRO A 129 -3.76 -11.88 -11.20
CA PRO A 129 -3.29 -11.19 -10.00
C PRO A 129 -1.77 -11.23 -9.80
N GLN A 130 -1.12 -12.33 -10.22
CA GLN A 130 0.31 -12.47 -10.11
C GLN A 130 1.06 -11.45 -10.99
N GLN A 131 0.59 -11.20 -12.20
CA GLN A 131 1.16 -10.19 -13.10
C GLN A 131 1.04 -8.78 -12.51
N PHE A 132 -0.11 -8.48 -11.88
CA PHE A 132 -0.28 -7.22 -11.16
C PHE A 132 0.77 -7.05 -10.04
N ILE A 133 0.98 -8.10 -9.21
CA ILE A 133 1.98 -8.07 -8.14
C ILE A 133 3.38 -7.84 -8.72
N GLU A 134 3.75 -8.51 -9.79
CA GLU A 134 5.04 -8.35 -10.46
C GLU A 134 5.26 -6.93 -10.98
N GLN A 135 4.24 -6.33 -11.63
CA GLN A 135 4.29 -4.95 -12.11
C GLN A 135 4.44 -3.96 -10.95
N LEU A 136 3.68 -4.16 -9.87
CA LEU A 136 3.73 -3.29 -8.70
C LEU A 136 5.08 -3.37 -7.99
N VAL A 137 5.61 -4.58 -7.80
CA VAL A 137 6.95 -4.81 -7.23
C VAL A 137 8.03 -4.15 -8.10
N ALA A 138 7.93 -4.27 -9.43
CA ALA A 138 8.88 -3.63 -10.34
C ALA A 138 8.91 -2.10 -10.20
N CYS A 139 7.76 -1.46 -9.91
CA CYS A 139 7.72 -0.02 -9.62
C CYS A 139 8.54 0.34 -8.37
N PHE A 140 8.43 -0.45 -7.30
CA PHE A 140 9.15 -0.17 -6.05
C PHE A 140 10.62 -0.60 -6.10
N GLU A 141 10.98 -1.60 -6.90
CA GLU A 141 12.39 -1.91 -7.18
C GLU A 141 13.06 -0.76 -7.95
N ALA A 142 12.36 -0.15 -8.92
CA ALA A 142 12.85 1.05 -9.61
C ALA A 142 12.97 2.26 -8.65
N ALA A 143 12.14 2.32 -7.61
CA ALA A 143 12.18 3.38 -6.60
C ALA A 143 13.29 3.20 -5.54
N LYS A 144 13.83 1.98 -5.40
CA LYS A 144 14.82 1.64 -4.36
C LYS A 144 16.08 2.52 -4.38
N PRO A 145 16.67 2.89 -5.54
CA PRO A 145 17.81 3.80 -5.60
C PRO A 145 17.49 5.23 -5.17
N VAL A 146 16.23 5.66 -5.30
CA VAL A 146 15.77 7.02 -4.95
C VAL A 146 15.43 7.14 -3.47
N LEU A 147 15.17 6.05 -2.76
CA LEU A 147 14.92 6.05 -1.33
C LEU A 147 16.26 6.08 -0.55
N ALA A 148 16.35 6.93 0.46
CA ALA A 148 17.48 6.96 1.40
C ALA A 148 17.70 5.57 2.04
N ASP A 149 18.95 5.24 2.42
CA ASP A 149 19.23 3.93 3.05
C ASP A 149 18.53 3.76 4.41
N ASN A 150 18.28 4.87 5.09
CA ASN A 150 17.51 4.95 6.32
C ASN A 150 16.06 5.43 6.09
N GLY A 151 15.61 5.51 4.83
CA GLY A 151 14.27 5.94 4.46
C GLY A 151 13.23 4.84 4.59
N SER A 152 11.98 5.23 4.46
CA SER A 152 10.80 4.35 4.58
C SER A 152 9.90 4.43 3.36
N LEU A 153 9.35 3.28 2.98
CA LEU A 153 8.30 3.15 1.98
C LEU A 153 7.01 2.70 2.66
N TRP A 154 5.92 3.42 2.40
CA TRP A 154 4.59 3.11 2.90
C TRP A 154 3.63 2.89 1.74
N VAL A 155 2.97 1.72 1.73
CA VAL A 155 2.10 1.33 0.62
C VAL A 155 0.73 0.92 1.15
N ASN A 156 -0.29 1.67 0.76
CA ASN A 156 -1.69 1.33 1.04
C ASN A 156 -2.21 0.38 -0.04
N LEU A 157 -2.75 -0.77 0.37
CA LEU A 157 -3.38 -1.75 -0.51
C LEU A 157 -4.67 -2.31 0.08
N GLY A 158 -5.69 -2.39 -0.75
CA GLY A 158 -6.92 -3.14 -0.48
C GLY A 158 -6.96 -4.47 -1.22
N ASP A 159 -7.72 -5.40 -0.68
CA ASP A 159 -7.92 -6.72 -1.27
C ASP A 159 -9.20 -6.78 -2.12
N THR A 160 -9.36 -7.86 -2.87
CA THR A 160 -10.54 -8.11 -3.68
C THR A 160 -10.79 -9.61 -3.85
N TYR A 161 -11.98 -9.96 -4.30
CA TYR A 161 -12.37 -11.33 -4.57
C TYR A 161 -12.41 -11.60 -6.07
N TRP A 162 -12.01 -12.82 -6.46
CA TRP A 162 -12.30 -13.32 -7.80
C TRP A 162 -13.76 -13.71 -7.88
N SER A 163 -14.53 -13.07 -8.77
CA SER A 163 -15.95 -13.37 -8.94
C SER A 163 -16.22 -14.51 -9.91
N GLY A 164 -15.45 -14.56 -11.00
CA GLY A 164 -15.55 -15.56 -12.03
C GLY A 164 -16.94 -15.66 -12.70
N LYS A 165 -17.74 -14.58 -12.61
CA LYS A 165 -19.14 -14.60 -13.06
C LYS A 165 -19.30 -14.55 -14.57
N GLY A 166 -18.21 -14.25 -15.32
CA GLY A 166 -18.25 -14.04 -16.76
C GLY A 166 -19.05 -12.79 -17.17
N GLU A 167 -19.31 -12.68 -18.46
CA GLU A 167 -20.22 -11.64 -18.97
C GLU A 167 -21.67 -11.97 -18.61
N HIS A 168 -22.41 -10.97 -18.16
CA HIS A 168 -23.84 -11.11 -17.96
C HIS A 168 -24.54 -11.17 -19.33
N LYS A 169 -25.33 -12.23 -19.56
CA LYS A 169 -26.09 -12.45 -20.80
C LYS A 169 -27.23 -11.46 -21.01
N SER A 170 -27.63 -10.69 -19.99
CA SER A 170 -28.69 -9.67 -20.10
C SER A 170 -28.08 -8.27 -20.03
N GLY A 171 -28.34 -7.44 -21.06
CA GLY A 171 -27.80 -6.09 -21.24
C GLY A 171 -28.20 -5.04 -20.18
N GLU A 172 -28.95 -5.43 -19.13
CA GLU A 172 -29.43 -4.53 -18.06
C GLU A 172 -28.69 -4.70 -16.72
N SER A 173 -27.56 -5.41 -16.68
CA SER A 173 -26.86 -5.62 -15.41
C SER A 173 -26.06 -4.37 -15.00
N LYS A 174 -25.86 -4.19 -13.69
CA LYS A 174 -24.94 -3.17 -13.12
C LYS A 174 -23.51 -3.28 -13.66
N GLN A 175 -23.15 -4.37 -14.35
CA GLN A 175 -21.87 -4.56 -15.02
C GLN A 175 -21.79 -3.85 -16.36
N SER A 176 -22.89 -3.83 -17.17
CA SER A 176 -22.94 -3.08 -18.42
C SER A 176 -22.89 -1.56 -18.20
N ALA A 177 -23.34 -1.10 -17.01
CA ALA A 177 -23.23 0.31 -16.60
C ALA A 177 -21.85 0.68 -16.05
N ARG A 178 -20.89 -0.25 -15.95
CA ARG A 178 -19.53 0.06 -15.53
C ARG A 178 -18.75 0.66 -16.71
N ARG A 179 -18.09 1.76 -16.43
CA ARG A 179 -17.36 2.58 -17.39
C ARG A 179 -16.28 1.84 -18.19
N PHE A 180 -15.78 0.71 -17.66
CA PHE A 180 -14.68 -0.07 -18.25
C PHE A 180 -15.02 -1.56 -18.48
N GLY A 181 -16.31 -1.92 -18.58
CA GLY A 181 -16.74 -3.27 -18.92
C GLY A 181 -16.37 -4.35 -17.92
N LEU A 182 -15.94 -5.53 -18.43
CA LEU A 182 -15.60 -6.70 -17.61
C LEU A 182 -14.26 -6.51 -16.90
N ARG A 183 -14.29 -6.54 -15.55
CA ARG A 183 -13.04 -6.47 -14.75
C ARG A 183 -12.25 -7.78 -14.88
N PRO A 184 -10.91 -7.76 -14.68
CA PRO A 184 -10.11 -8.97 -14.69
C PRO A 184 -10.69 -10.09 -13.79
N GLN A 185 -11.06 -9.78 -12.56
CA GLN A 185 -11.60 -10.73 -11.60
C GLN A 185 -13.02 -11.23 -11.90
N ASP A 186 -13.72 -10.67 -12.86
CA ASP A 186 -15.03 -11.15 -13.32
C ASP A 186 -14.90 -12.20 -14.45
N ARG A 187 -13.71 -12.38 -15.04
CA ARG A 187 -13.43 -13.34 -16.11
C ARG A 187 -13.42 -14.78 -15.57
N THR A 188 -13.48 -15.74 -16.47
CA THR A 188 -13.25 -17.15 -16.14
C THR A 188 -11.84 -17.29 -15.58
N GLY A 189 -11.71 -17.92 -14.41
CA GLY A 189 -10.43 -18.07 -13.73
C GLY A 189 -9.71 -19.37 -14.10
N ASP A 190 -8.48 -19.50 -13.59
CA ASP A 190 -7.60 -20.67 -13.80
C ASP A 190 -7.97 -21.90 -12.93
N GLY A 191 -8.97 -21.78 -12.06
CA GLY A 191 -9.35 -22.83 -11.13
C GLY A 191 -8.37 -23.06 -9.97
N LEU A 192 -7.29 -22.30 -9.87
CA LEU A 192 -6.29 -22.34 -8.81
C LEU A 192 -6.37 -21.10 -7.92
N LEU A 193 -5.65 -20.03 -8.23
CA LEU A 193 -5.74 -18.75 -7.55
C LEU A 193 -7.06 -18.02 -7.89
N CYS A 194 -7.44 -18.05 -9.15
CA CYS A 194 -8.61 -17.37 -9.68
C CYS A 194 -9.85 -18.30 -9.64
N LYS A 195 -10.33 -18.61 -8.44
CA LYS A 195 -11.56 -19.38 -8.23
C LYS A 195 -12.71 -18.45 -7.86
N PRO A 196 -13.95 -18.72 -8.30
CA PRO A 196 -15.12 -17.98 -7.80
C PRO A 196 -15.16 -17.94 -6.26
N LYS A 197 -15.43 -16.76 -5.72
CA LYS A 197 -15.43 -16.44 -4.27
C LYS A 197 -14.07 -16.43 -3.59
N GLN A 198 -12.98 -16.70 -4.28
CA GLN A 198 -11.63 -16.66 -3.70
C GLN A 198 -11.21 -15.22 -3.36
N LEU A 199 -10.83 -14.99 -2.11
CA LEU A 199 -10.07 -13.78 -1.71
C LEU A 199 -8.67 -13.89 -2.31
N LEU A 200 -8.23 -12.86 -3.04
CA LEU A 200 -6.99 -12.92 -3.81
C LEU A 200 -5.73 -12.72 -2.96
N LEU A 201 -5.86 -12.19 -1.73
CA LEU A 201 -4.76 -11.87 -0.83
C LEU A 201 -3.71 -10.94 -1.46
N ILE A 202 -4.18 -10.00 -2.28
CA ILE A 202 -3.31 -9.04 -3.00
C ILE A 202 -2.32 -8.34 -2.07
N PRO A 203 -2.75 -7.73 -0.93
CA PRO A 203 -1.83 -7.04 -0.03
C PRO A 203 -0.74 -7.97 0.52
N HIS A 204 -1.10 -9.18 0.93
CA HIS A 204 -0.15 -10.15 1.51
C HIS A 204 0.82 -10.71 0.47
N ARG A 205 0.32 -10.99 -0.76
CA ARG A 205 1.19 -11.42 -1.88
C ARG A 205 2.21 -10.35 -2.24
N PHE A 206 1.78 -9.09 -2.24
CA PHE A 206 2.68 -7.96 -2.44
C PHE A 206 3.75 -7.91 -1.35
N ALA A 207 3.36 -7.97 -0.07
CA ALA A 207 4.30 -7.90 1.04
C ALA A 207 5.35 -9.05 1.00
N ILE A 208 4.91 -10.29 0.70
CA ILE A 208 5.79 -11.46 0.54
C ILE A 208 6.74 -11.23 -0.64
N ALA A 209 6.23 -10.81 -1.80
CA ALA A 209 7.05 -10.55 -2.97
C ALA A 209 8.08 -9.44 -2.75
N MET A 210 7.75 -8.41 -1.96
CA MET A 210 8.71 -7.37 -1.56
C MET A 210 9.80 -7.94 -0.63
N GLN A 211 9.45 -8.84 0.31
CA GLN A 211 10.45 -9.54 1.13
C GLN A 211 11.40 -10.37 0.28
N ASP A 212 10.90 -11.07 -0.75
CA ASP A 212 11.70 -11.86 -1.69
C ASP A 212 12.70 -10.99 -2.49
N LYS A 213 12.38 -9.67 -2.65
CA LYS A 213 13.28 -8.66 -3.23
C LYS A 213 14.21 -8.00 -2.20
N GLY A 214 14.23 -8.51 -0.97
CA GLY A 214 15.12 -8.04 0.10
C GLY A 214 14.66 -6.78 0.83
N TRP A 215 13.39 -6.38 0.68
CA TRP A 215 12.81 -5.37 1.56
C TRP A 215 12.50 -5.97 2.93
N ILE A 216 12.59 -5.14 3.97
CA ILE A 216 12.18 -5.52 5.32
C ILE A 216 10.77 -4.95 5.55
N VAL A 217 9.77 -5.82 5.65
CA VAL A 217 8.41 -5.43 6.07
C VAL A 217 8.43 -5.21 7.59
N ARG A 218 8.21 -3.97 8.02
CA ARG A 218 8.23 -3.59 9.43
C ARG A 218 6.87 -3.71 10.11
N ASN A 219 5.81 -3.33 9.38
CA ASN A 219 4.43 -3.45 9.83
C ASN A 219 3.50 -3.70 8.64
N ASP A 220 2.42 -4.36 8.91
CA ASP A 220 1.23 -4.55 8.10
C ASP A 220 0.03 -3.84 8.74
N ASN A 221 0.16 -2.53 8.96
CA ASN A 221 -0.85 -1.76 9.68
C ASN A 221 -2.22 -1.91 9.04
N VAL A 222 -3.24 -2.10 9.87
CA VAL A 222 -4.63 -2.28 9.43
C VAL A 222 -5.37 -0.94 9.52
N TRP A 223 -5.76 -0.40 8.37
CA TRP A 223 -6.65 0.75 8.31
C TRP A 223 -8.11 0.30 8.35
N VAL A 224 -8.74 0.43 9.51
CA VAL A 224 -10.16 0.15 9.73
C VAL A 224 -10.99 1.35 9.29
N LYS A 225 -12.01 1.08 8.49
CA LYS A 225 -12.99 2.08 8.04
C LYS A 225 -14.24 1.96 8.92
N PRO A 226 -14.51 2.91 9.84
CA PRO A 226 -15.64 2.79 10.77
C PRO A 226 -17.00 2.74 10.05
N ASN A 227 -17.10 3.35 8.88
CA ASN A 227 -18.32 3.35 8.06
C ASN A 227 -18.01 2.85 6.64
N PRO A 228 -17.72 1.55 6.46
CA PRO A 228 -17.43 0.99 5.15
C PRO A 228 -18.69 1.01 4.26
N ILE A 229 -18.49 1.03 2.95
CA ILE A 229 -19.61 0.80 2.01
C ILE A 229 -20.08 -0.64 2.22
N PRO A 230 -21.39 -0.87 2.50
CA PRO A 230 -21.89 -2.23 2.73
C PRO A 230 -21.66 -3.14 1.52
N ASP A 231 -21.07 -4.29 1.76
CA ASP A 231 -21.01 -5.38 0.80
C ASP A 231 -22.36 -6.12 0.76
N GLN A 232 -22.93 -6.29 -0.42
CA GLN A 232 -24.16 -7.08 -0.59
C GLN A 232 -23.84 -8.59 -0.65
N VAL A 233 -23.19 -9.12 0.37
CA VAL A 233 -22.79 -10.53 0.48
C VAL A 233 -23.51 -11.20 1.64
N ARG A 234 -23.75 -12.52 1.54
CA ARG A 234 -24.51 -13.28 2.53
C ARG A 234 -23.73 -14.45 3.14
N ASP A 235 -22.55 -14.75 2.61
CA ASP A 235 -21.78 -15.97 2.89
C ASP A 235 -20.34 -15.66 3.35
N ARG A 236 -20.05 -14.43 3.71
CA ARG A 236 -18.80 -13.98 4.34
C ARG A 236 -18.99 -12.63 5.04
N CYS A 237 -18.02 -12.26 5.87
CA CYS A 237 -17.95 -10.92 6.45
C CYS A 237 -17.73 -9.86 5.37
N SER A 238 -18.29 -8.67 5.58
CA SER A 238 -18.02 -7.50 4.75
C SER A 238 -16.59 -7.01 4.94
N MET A 239 -15.95 -6.57 3.86
CA MET A 239 -14.62 -5.96 3.94
C MET A 239 -14.71 -4.54 4.49
N SER A 240 -14.04 -4.29 5.62
CA SER A 240 -14.06 -3.00 6.31
C SER A 240 -12.70 -2.38 6.52
N HIS A 241 -11.64 -2.98 5.98
CA HIS A 241 -10.28 -2.51 6.17
C HIS A 241 -9.45 -2.59 4.90
N GLU A 242 -8.33 -1.89 4.92
CA GLU A 242 -7.22 -1.96 3.98
C GLU A 242 -5.92 -2.07 4.79
N TYR A 243 -4.80 -2.31 4.11
CA TYR A 243 -3.49 -2.40 4.74
C TYR A 243 -2.62 -1.20 4.38
N MET A 244 -1.79 -0.77 5.33
CA MET A 244 -0.71 0.19 5.11
C MET A 244 0.61 -0.48 5.51
N PHE A 245 1.32 -1.02 4.52
CA PHE A 245 2.61 -1.67 4.75
C PHE A 245 3.70 -0.64 4.98
N HIS A 246 4.51 -0.86 6.02
CA HIS A 246 5.74 -0.14 6.27
C HIS A 246 6.92 -1.01 5.85
N LEU A 247 7.68 -0.56 4.85
CA LEU A 247 8.84 -1.26 4.32
C LEU A 247 10.08 -0.38 4.41
N VAL A 248 11.25 -1.02 4.62
CA VAL A 248 12.54 -0.33 4.70
C VAL A 248 13.63 -1.15 4.00
N LYS A 249 14.71 -0.48 3.58
CA LYS A 249 15.86 -1.14 2.96
C LYS A 249 16.80 -1.76 4.00
N SER A 250 16.88 -1.16 5.19
CA SER A 250 17.85 -1.50 6.23
C SER A 250 17.14 -1.67 7.57
N ARG A 251 17.70 -2.50 8.44
CA ARG A 251 17.27 -2.60 9.85
C ARG A 251 17.44 -1.28 10.62
N TRP A 252 18.27 -0.38 10.13
CA TRP A 252 18.52 0.93 10.68
C TRP A 252 17.86 1.98 9.80
N TYR A 253 16.70 2.49 10.23
CA TYR A 253 15.92 3.49 9.53
C TYR A 253 15.51 4.61 10.50
N PHE A 254 15.16 5.76 9.94
CA PHE A 254 14.67 6.88 10.70
C PHE A 254 13.21 6.67 11.11
N PHE A 255 12.92 6.81 12.40
CA PHE A 255 11.56 6.76 12.92
C PHE A 255 11.42 7.68 14.14
N ASN A 256 10.71 8.80 13.97
CA ASN A 256 10.40 9.77 15.02
C ASN A 256 9.08 9.40 15.71
N LYS A 257 9.15 8.54 16.73
CA LYS A 257 7.98 8.14 17.51
C LYS A 257 7.30 9.32 18.23
N ASP A 258 8.06 10.36 18.57
CA ASP A 258 7.56 11.48 19.36
C ASP A 258 6.62 12.39 18.57
N ALA A 259 6.76 12.42 17.24
CA ALA A 259 5.87 13.16 16.35
C ALA A 259 4.47 12.53 16.19
N VAL A 260 4.33 11.24 16.45
CA VAL A 260 3.10 10.47 16.14
C VAL A 260 2.63 9.60 17.30
N GLY A 261 3.42 9.49 18.35
CA GLY A 261 3.17 8.59 19.48
C GLY A 261 2.06 9.08 20.41
N ARG A 262 1.60 8.19 21.27
CA ARG A 262 0.63 8.47 22.33
C ARG A 262 1.34 8.52 23.70
N LYS A 263 0.88 9.40 24.59
CA LYS A 263 1.36 9.43 25.97
C LYS A 263 0.81 8.24 26.73
N SER A 264 1.68 7.50 27.42
CA SER A 264 1.27 6.50 28.41
C SER A 264 0.80 7.18 29.71
N GLU A 265 0.19 6.42 30.59
CA GLU A 265 -0.18 6.88 31.95
C GLU A 265 1.04 7.36 32.75
N THR A 266 2.21 6.81 32.48
CA THR A 266 3.48 7.21 33.12
C THR A 266 4.16 8.40 32.46
N GLY A 267 3.53 9.02 31.44
CA GLY A 267 4.07 10.16 30.70
C GLY A 267 5.06 9.81 29.59
N SER A 268 5.42 8.54 29.40
CA SER A 268 6.29 8.10 28.31
C SER A 268 5.56 8.14 26.98
N ILE A 269 6.28 8.45 25.88
CA ILE A 269 5.70 8.38 24.53
C ILE A 269 5.86 6.96 24.01
N LEU A 270 4.72 6.32 23.73
CA LEU A 270 4.64 5.01 23.09
C LEU A 270 4.43 5.18 21.57
N PRO A 271 4.97 4.27 20.75
CA PRO A 271 4.66 4.29 19.30
C PRO A 271 3.14 4.14 19.06
N PRO A 272 2.61 4.63 17.92
CA PRO A 272 1.22 4.41 17.59
C PRO A 272 0.92 2.91 17.45
N PRO A 273 -0.34 2.47 17.66
CA PRO A 273 -0.74 1.11 17.37
C PRO A 273 -0.69 0.85 15.85
N ASP A 274 -0.69 -0.41 15.47
CA ASP A 274 -0.74 -0.86 14.06
C ASP A 274 -2.18 -1.01 13.53
N THR A 275 -3.17 -0.66 14.32
CA THR A 275 -4.57 -0.61 13.91
C THR A 275 -5.05 0.83 13.94
N TRP A 276 -5.46 1.34 12.77
CA TRP A 276 -5.83 2.74 12.57
C TRP A 276 -7.31 2.85 12.20
N GLU A 277 -8.09 3.43 13.08
CA GLU A 277 -9.50 3.72 12.80
C GLU A 277 -9.64 5.12 12.19
N ILE A 278 -9.68 5.17 10.86
CA ILE A 278 -9.71 6.42 10.11
C ILE A 278 -10.92 6.42 9.17
N PRO A 279 -11.83 7.39 9.27
CA PRO A 279 -12.94 7.48 8.33
C PRO A 279 -12.42 7.75 6.90
N PRO A 280 -13.00 7.13 5.88
CA PRO A 280 -12.67 7.43 4.50
C PRO A 280 -12.93 8.91 4.20
N ALA A 281 -12.13 9.50 3.31
CA ALA A 281 -12.33 10.89 2.92
C ALA A 281 -13.75 11.13 2.41
N ARG A 282 -14.37 12.24 2.79
CA ARG A 282 -15.67 12.63 2.28
C ARG A 282 -15.61 12.80 0.77
N ARG A 283 -16.56 12.19 0.05
CA ARG A 283 -16.66 12.35 -1.40
C ARG A 283 -16.96 13.79 -1.73
N SER A 284 -16.07 14.47 -2.46
CA SER A 284 -16.41 15.74 -3.09
C SER A 284 -16.83 15.48 -4.54
N HIS A 285 -17.69 16.32 -5.10
CA HIS A 285 -18.14 16.20 -6.50
C HIS A 285 -16.98 16.28 -7.50
N LYS A 286 -15.89 16.93 -7.14
CA LYS A 286 -14.71 17.13 -8.00
C LYS A 286 -13.68 15.99 -7.93
N HIS A 287 -13.59 15.23 -6.80
CA HIS A 287 -12.52 14.27 -6.57
C HIS A 287 -13.07 12.96 -5.99
N LYS A 288 -13.21 11.95 -6.85
CA LYS A 288 -13.85 10.66 -6.50
C LYS A 288 -12.96 9.66 -5.76
N ALA A 289 -11.67 9.94 -5.55
CA ALA A 289 -10.71 8.98 -5.02
C ALA A 289 -9.62 9.64 -4.17
N ARG A 290 -10.02 10.27 -3.08
CA ARG A 290 -9.07 10.75 -2.07
C ARG A 290 -9.04 9.77 -0.90
N PHE A 291 -7.86 9.49 -0.36
CA PHE A 291 -7.74 9.02 1.01
C PHE A 291 -7.67 10.22 1.98
N SER A 292 -7.92 9.97 3.25
CA SER A 292 -7.84 10.99 4.28
C SER A 292 -6.40 11.43 4.51
N GLU A 293 -6.15 12.72 4.77
CA GLU A 293 -4.84 13.21 5.20
C GLU A 293 -4.34 12.48 6.45
N GLU A 294 -5.26 12.05 7.32
CA GLU A 294 -4.93 11.30 8.53
C GLU A 294 -4.24 9.96 8.23
N LEU A 295 -4.52 9.34 7.06
CA LEU A 295 -3.87 8.09 6.66
C LEU A 295 -2.36 8.26 6.40
N VAL A 296 -1.93 9.43 5.93
CA VAL A 296 -0.51 9.72 5.65
C VAL A 296 0.19 10.42 6.81
N ARG A 297 -0.53 10.79 7.86
CA ARG A 297 0.01 11.49 9.03
C ARG A 297 1.12 10.71 9.72
N ILE A 298 0.84 9.47 10.10
CA ILE A 298 1.85 8.61 10.74
C ILE A 298 3.03 8.36 9.81
N PRO A 299 2.84 7.87 8.55
CA PRO A 299 3.91 7.70 7.60
C PRO A 299 4.82 8.93 7.46
N ILE A 300 4.26 10.08 7.14
CA ILE A 300 5.06 11.26 6.81
C ILE A 300 5.76 11.83 8.06
N LEU A 301 5.02 12.04 9.17
CA LEU A 301 5.60 12.66 10.35
C LEU A 301 6.61 11.77 11.07
N SER A 302 6.44 10.45 11.03
CA SER A 302 7.37 9.54 11.72
C SER A 302 8.62 9.24 10.90
N THR A 303 8.56 9.27 9.56
CA THR A 303 9.66 8.78 8.73
C THR A 303 10.30 9.83 7.83
N THR A 304 9.88 11.09 7.94
CA THR A 304 10.53 12.23 7.27
C THR A 304 11.27 13.08 8.29
N PRO A 305 12.61 13.18 8.21
CA PRO A 305 13.37 14.09 9.07
C PRO A 305 13.08 15.55 8.70
N GLN A 306 13.46 16.48 9.56
CA GLN A 306 13.36 17.91 9.27
C GLN A 306 14.06 18.24 7.93
N ASN A 307 13.43 19.07 7.10
CA ASN A 307 13.86 19.39 5.74
C ASN A 307 13.90 18.21 4.77
N GLY A 308 13.33 17.07 5.13
CA GLY A 308 13.28 15.88 4.30
C GLY A 308 12.34 16.01 3.11
N VAL A 309 12.42 15.03 2.22
CA VAL A 309 11.64 14.94 0.99
C VAL A 309 10.68 13.77 1.08
N VAL A 310 9.40 14.04 0.79
CA VAL A 310 8.34 13.05 0.64
C VAL A 310 8.09 12.80 -0.84
N LEU A 311 7.95 11.54 -1.26
CA LEU A 311 7.62 11.18 -2.63
C LEU A 311 6.37 10.30 -2.66
N ASP A 312 5.42 10.64 -3.54
CA ASP A 312 4.27 9.79 -3.87
C ASP A 312 4.36 9.34 -5.33
N PRO A 313 4.71 8.05 -5.56
CA PRO A 313 4.87 7.51 -6.91
C PRO A 313 3.56 7.30 -7.68
N PHE A 314 2.40 7.39 -7.00
CA PHE A 314 1.06 7.31 -7.58
C PHE A 314 0.20 8.42 -6.99
N GLY A 315 0.60 9.65 -7.23
CA GLY A 315 0.16 10.85 -6.51
C GLY A 315 -1.34 11.13 -6.55
N GLY A 316 -2.05 10.68 -7.60
CA GLY A 316 -3.48 10.84 -7.71
C GLY A 316 -3.93 12.28 -7.50
N SER A 317 -4.75 12.51 -6.47
CA SER A 317 -5.21 13.87 -6.14
C SER A 317 -4.19 14.71 -5.35
N GLY A 318 -3.04 14.17 -4.94
CA GLY A 318 -1.99 14.89 -4.25
C GLY A 318 -2.16 15.04 -2.73
N THR A 319 -2.97 14.21 -2.08
CA THR A 319 -3.19 14.30 -0.62
C THR A 319 -1.89 14.22 0.17
N SER A 320 -0.99 13.30 -0.20
CA SER A 320 0.33 13.13 0.41
C SER A 320 1.22 14.36 0.26
N LEU A 321 1.20 14.98 -0.93
CA LEU A 321 1.97 16.19 -1.22
C LEU A 321 1.44 17.39 -0.42
N VAL A 322 0.12 17.57 -0.41
CA VAL A 322 -0.54 18.62 0.36
C VAL A 322 -0.20 18.50 1.85
N PHE A 323 -0.30 17.27 2.40
CA PHE A 323 0.04 17.02 3.79
C PHE A 323 1.52 17.31 4.07
N ALA A 324 2.43 16.83 3.22
CA ALA A 324 3.86 17.10 3.36
C ALA A 324 4.16 18.62 3.37
N ARG A 325 3.56 19.38 2.46
CA ARG A 325 3.72 20.82 2.39
C ARG A 325 3.18 21.57 3.61
N LYS A 326 2.01 21.17 4.12
CA LYS A 326 1.43 21.72 5.38
C LYS A 326 2.37 21.57 6.57
N HIS A 327 3.24 20.57 6.55
CA HIS A 327 4.17 20.25 7.63
C HIS A 327 5.63 20.66 7.34
N GLY A 328 5.86 21.48 6.30
CA GLY A 328 7.17 22.05 5.99
C GLY A 328 8.13 21.11 5.25
N PHE A 329 7.64 19.96 4.77
CA PHE A 329 8.45 19.05 3.95
C PHE A 329 8.39 19.43 2.48
N ARG A 330 9.44 19.10 1.71
CA ARG A 330 9.40 19.12 0.26
C ARG A 330 8.72 17.88 -0.29
N ALA A 331 8.11 17.98 -1.47
CA ALA A 331 7.29 16.90 -2.01
C ALA A 331 7.56 16.66 -3.50
N ILE A 332 7.57 15.38 -3.88
CA ILE A 332 7.63 14.94 -5.27
C ILE A 332 6.40 14.08 -5.54
N GLY A 333 5.63 14.38 -6.59
CA GLY A 333 4.48 13.61 -7.04
C GLY A 333 4.68 13.09 -8.45
N ILE A 334 4.24 11.85 -8.68
CA ILE A 334 4.28 11.23 -10.00
C ILE A 334 2.90 10.67 -10.29
N ASP A 335 2.39 10.92 -11.49
CA ASP A 335 1.20 10.24 -11.97
C ASP A 335 1.24 10.13 -13.50
N ILE A 336 0.77 9.00 -14.01
CA ILE A 336 0.68 8.76 -15.45
C ILE A 336 -0.44 9.58 -16.09
N LYS A 337 -1.47 9.93 -15.31
CA LYS A 337 -2.64 10.67 -15.78
C LYS A 337 -2.49 12.17 -15.58
N LYS A 338 -2.50 12.92 -16.68
CA LYS A 338 -2.34 14.38 -16.68
C LYS A 338 -3.37 15.08 -15.79
N ASP A 339 -4.63 14.61 -15.77
CA ASP A 339 -5.68 15.20 -14.93
C ASP A 339 -5.38 15.10 -13.44
N PHE A 340 -4.67 14.04 -13.01
CA PHE A 340 -4.22 13.90 -11.63
C PHE A 340 -3.05 14.83 -11.34
N CYS A 341 -2.12 15.00 -12.28
CA CYS A 341 -1.06 16.00 -12.14
C CYS A 341 -1.64 17.41 -12.00
N GLN A 342 -2.64 17.76 -12.80
CA GLN A 342 -3.34 19.03 -12.69
C GLN A 342 -4.05 19.16 -11.34
N SER A 343 -4.69 18.13 -10.84
CA SER A 343 -5.31 18.11 -9.50
C SER A 343 -4.31 18.31 -8.37
N MET A 344 -3.12 17.70 -8.48
CA MET A 344 -2.02 17.93 -7.52
C MET A 344 -1.64 19.42 -7.48
N VAL A 345 -1.46 20.04 -8.65
CA VAL A 345 -1.10 21.48 -8.75
C VAL A 345 -2.18 22.36 -8.11
N GLU A 346 -3.46 22.10 -8.43
CA GLU A 346 -4.59 22.86 -7.88
C GLU A 346 -4.64 22.79 -6.36
N HIS A 347 -4.50 21.60 -5.79
CA HIS A 347 -4.55 21.42 -4.33
C HIS A 347 -3.34 22.01 -3.61
N ILE A 348 -2.16 22.01 -4.24
CA ILE A 348 -0.98 22.68 -3.70
C ILE A 348 -1.16 24.19 -3.79
N GLY A 349 -1.72 24.71 -4.89
CA GLY A 349 -2.04 26.11 -5.06
C GLY A 349 -3.00 26.68 -4.01
N GLU A 350 -3.97 25.85 -3.55
CA GLU A 350 -4.88 26.19 -2.46
C GLU A 350 -4.15 26.51 -1.13
N LEU A 351 -2.96 25.94 -0.91
CA LEU A 351 -2.13 26.25 0.27
C LEU A 351 -1.50 27.64 0.21
N GLY A 352 -1.15 28.12 -0.98
CA GLY A 352 -0.55 29.46 -1.19
C GLY A 352 -1.53 30.63 -1.00
N GLY A 353 -2.85 30.36 -1.07
CA GLY A 353 -3.92 31.35 -0.83
C GLY A 353 -4.26 31.61 0.65
N SER A 354 -3.75 30.81 1.59
CA SER A 354 -3.94 30.99 3.02
C SER A 354 -2.61 31.11 3.75
N ALA A 355 -2.18 32.35 3.99
CA ALA A 355 -1.27 32.82 5.03
C ALA A 355 0.03 32.06 5.28
N SER A 356 1.13 32.85 5.23
CA SER A 356 2.42 32.61 5.86
C SER A 356 2.34 31.61 7.02
N LEU A 357 3.08 30.51 6.90
CA LEU A 357 3.34 29.58 7.98
C LEU A 357 4.17 30.31 9.05
N THR A 358 3.50 31.04 9.93
CA THR A 358 4.07 31.53 11.20
C THR A 358 4.18 30.35 12.15
N ASP A 359 5.39 30.19 12.70
CA ASP A 359 5.77 29.40 13.86
C ASP A 359 4.60 28.94 14.75
N LYS A 360 4.01 27.80 14.49
CA LYS A 360 3.31 27.05 15.51
C LYS A 360 4.25 25.96 16.02
N LYS A 361 4.91 26.24 17.15
CA LYS A 361 5.45 25.23 18.04
C LYS A 361 4.48 24.06 18.09
N ILE A 362 4.97 22.87 17.80
CA ILE A 362 4.26 21.61 17.96
C ILE A 362 3.98 21.45 19.46
N GLY A 363 2.91 22.08 19.92
CA GLY A 363 2.34 21.93 21.24
C GLY A 363 1.37 20.77 21.21
N GLY A 364 1.64 19.75 22.04
CA GLY A 364 0.81 18.58 22.18
C GLY A 364 -0.66 18.93 22.44
N GLY A 365 -1.48 18.55 21.50
CA GLY A 365 -2.93 18.50 21.65
C GLY A 365 -3.34 17.04 21.72
N VAL A 366 -3.86 16.68 22.86
CA VAL A 366 -4.44 15.38 23.23
C VAL A 366 -5.71 15.16 22.40
N LEU A 367 -5.85 14.00 21.80
CA LEU A 367 -7.09 13.25 21.71
C LEU A 367 -6.81 11.80 22.09
#